data_9e47be0b7a6eb2020c34665b8764770c
#
_entry.id   9e47be0b7a6eb2020c34665b8764770c
#
_cell.length_a   1.000
_cell.length_b   1.000
_cell.length_c   1.000
_cell.angle_alpha   90.00
_cell.angle_beta   90.00
_cell.angle_gamma   90.00
#
_symmetry.space_group_name_H-M   'P 1'
#
loop_
_entity.id
_entity.type
_entity.pdbx_description
1 polymer ?
#
loop_
_entity_poly.entity_id
_entity_poly.type
_entity_poly.pdbx_seq_one_letter_code
_entity_poly.pdbx_strand_id
1 'polypeptide(L)'
;MRENFNYAEIVLNGVNNRNHVRELKKDPDFYGKPDQYDCYMSAYRFNSEFKIFADENKTVRGYTGICHCEHLFFDFDSPHGDLALDEVRSFIGMVIEKNPDPTIEDISVFFSGNKGFHVFIKQTFEPSVDLPETIKKYCFALAKKYSTFDRAVYDKTRIIRIPNSKHGKSGLYKIPLLTGEVFKLSTDEIRELAKKQRS
;
A
#
# COMPACT_ATOMS: atom_id res chain seq x y z
N MET A 1 -23.76 -0.64 -17.69
CA MET A 1 -23.54 -0.54 -16.23
C MET A 1 -22.05 -0.39 -16.01
N ARG A 2 -21.60 0.59 -15.23
CA ARG A 2 -20.16 0.64 -14.86
C ARG A 2 -19.87 -0.56 -13.97
N GLU A 3 -18.87 -1.32 -14.31
CA GLU A 3 -18.41 -2.45 -13.53
C GLU A 3 -17.95 -1.98 -12.14
N ASN A 4 -18.36 -2.68 -11.10
CA ASN A 4 -18.10 -2.24 -9.72
C ASN A 4 -16.88 -2.98 -9.16
N PHE A 5 -15.78 -2.24 -8.94
CA PHE A 5 -14.52 -2.75 -8.40
C PHE A 5 -14.45 -2.58 -6.88
N ASN A 6 -15.33 -3.25 -6.16
CA ASN A 6 -15.44 -3.16 -4.70
C ASN A 6 -15.00 -4.43 -3.95
N TYR A 7 -14.37 -5.39 -4.63
CA TYR A 7 -13.83 -6.59 -3.98
C TYR A 7 -12.33 -6.47 -3.74
N ALA A 8 -11.87 -7.03 -2.63
CA ALA A 8 -10.47 -7.12 -2.27
C ALA A 8 -10.18 -8.40 -1.48
N GLU A 9 -8.96 -8.92 -1.56
CA GLU A 9 -8.48 -9.89 -0.59
C GLU A 9 -8.17 -9.17 0.71
N ILE A 10 -8.71 -9.67 1.82
CA ILE A 10 -8.46 -9.18 3.19
C ILE A 10 -7.78 -10.29 3.98
N VAL A 11 -6.60 -9.99 4.48
CA VAL A 11 -5.79 -10.92 5.30
C VAL A 11 -5.73 -10.38 6.72
N LEU A 12 -6.20 -11.16 7.67
CA LEU A 12 -6.17 -10.80 9.09
C LEU A 12 -5.29 -11.79 9.86
N ASN A 13 -4.54 -11.28 10.84
CA ASN A 13 -3.70 -12.09 11.74
C ASN A 13 -2.61 -12.93 11.01
N GLY A 14 -1.97 -12.32 10.03
CA GLY A 14 -0.80 -12.89 9.37
C GLY A 14 -1.04 -13.42 7.95
N VAL A 15 0.05 -13.46 7.19
CA VAL A 15 0.06 -13.81 5.76
C VAL A 15 -0.37 -15.25 5.45
N ASN A 16 -0.45 -16.13 6.44
CA ASN A 16 -0.94 -17.49 6.26
C ASN A 16 -2.48 -17.55 6.09
N ASN A 17 -3.20 -16.49 6.46
CA ASN A 17 -4.65 -16.39 6.36
C ASN A 17 -5.09 -15.71 5.06
N ARG A 18 -4.48 -16.08 3.94
CA ARG A 18 -4.80 -15.57 2.60
C ARG A 18 -6.07 -16.19 2.00
N ASN A 19 -6.45 -15.68 0.83
CA ASN A 19 -7.54 -16.18 -0.02
C ASN A 19 -8.95 -15.79 0.45
N HIS A 20 -9.09 -14.86 1.37
CA HIS A 20 -10.38 -14.34 1.82
C HIS A 20 -10.78 -13.10 1.02
N VAL A 21 -11.51 -13.28 -0.06
CA VAL A 21 -12.04 -12.16 -0.86
C VAL A 21 -13.36 -11.67 -0.28
N ARG A 22 -13.46 -10.36 -0.07
CA ARG A 22 -14.64 -9.71 0.50
C ARG A 22 -15.04 -8.50 -0.32
N GLU A 23 -16.33 -8.21 -0.33
CA GLU A 23 -16.86 -6.94 -0.79
C GLU A 23 -16.52 -5.85 0.24
N LEU A 24 -15.92 -4.76 -0.23
CA LEU A 24 -15.58 -3.63 0.62
C LEU A 24 -16.84 -2.81 0.89
N LYS A 25 -17.23 -2.74 2.14
CA LYS A 25 -18.29 -1.84 2.60
C LYS A 25 -17.70 -0.45 2.83
N LYS A 26 -18.55 0.57 2.76
CA LYS A 26 -18.18 1.97 3.08
C LYS A 26 -17.86 2.19 4.57
N ASP A 27 -17.87 1.15 5.38
CA ASP A 27 -17.69 1.23 6.83
C ASP A 27 -16.19 1.24 7.19
N PRO A 28 -15.67 2.35 7.73
CA PRO A 28 -14.29 2.46 8.13
C PRO A 28 -13.89 1.48 9.26
N ASP A 29 -14.81 1.02 10.09
CA ASP A 29 -14.55 0.06 11.18
C ASP A 29 -14.20 -1.35 10.66
N PHE A 30 -14.34 -1.57 9.35
CA PHE A 30 -13.95 -2.83 8.71
C PHE A 30 -12.42 -3.05 8.67
N TYR A 31 -11.62 -1.99 8.81
CA TYR A 31 -10.18 -2.00 8.50
C TYR A 31 -9.25 -2.28 9.67
N GLY A 32 -9.73 -2.74 10.77
CA GLY A 32 -8.85 -3.21 11.82
C GLY A 32 -9.28 -2.81 13.21
N LYS A 33 -9.57 -3.80 14.02
CA LYS A 33 -9.66 -3.60 15.48
C LYS A 33 -8.26 -3.26 16.01
N PRO A 34 -8.15 -2.41 17.05
CA PRO A 34 -6.87 -1.90 17.57
C PRO A 34 -5.80 -2.93 17.89
N ASP A 35 -6.18 -4.18 18.09
CA ASP A 35 -5.29 -5.25 18.57
C ASP A 35 -4.93 -6.28 17.49
N GLN A 36 -5.28 -6.05 16.23
CA GLN A 36 -4.97 -6.99 15.15
C GLN A 36 -3.55 -6.78 14.63
N TYR A 37 -2.82 -7.90 14.55
CA TYR A 37 -1.48 -7.96 13.97
C TYR A 37 -1.52 -8.41 12.52
N ASP A 38 -0.59 -7.91 11.72
CA ASP A 38 -0.33 -8.38 10.38
C ASP A 38 -1.59 -8.48 9.52
N CYS A 39 -2.33 -7.37 9.43
CA CYS A 39 -3.51 -7.23 8.58
C CYS A 39 -3.12 -6.58 7.26
N TYR A 40 -3.61 -7.17 6.16
CA TYR A 40 -3.29 -6.71 4.80
C TYR A 40 -4.55 -6.68 3.94
N MET A 41 -4.50 -5.92 2.88
CA MET A 41 -5.50 -5.85 1.83
C MET A 41 -4.82 -5.85 0.47
N SER A 42 -5.46 -6.41 -0.55
CA SER A 42 -4.93 -6.36 -1.91
C SER A 42 -4.66 -4.93 -2.37
N ALA A 43 -3.53 -4.72 -3.06
CA ALA A 43 -3.14 -3.43 -3.62
C ALA A 43 -4.13 -2.96 -4.69
N TYR A 44 -4.75 -3.91 -5.37
CA TYR A 44 -5.75 -3.70 -6.41
C TYR A 44 -7.16 -3.94 -5.90
N ARG A 45 -8.14 -3.37 -6.59
CA ARG A 45 -9.56 -3.64 -6.44
C ARG A 45 -10.02 -4.52 -7.58
N PHE A 46 -11.03 -5.32 -7.33
CA PHE A 46 -11.54 -6.30 -8.27
C PHE A 46 -13.06 -6.23 -8.36
N ASN A 47 -13.60 -6.79 -9.43
CA ASN A 47 -15.03 -7.05 -9.58
C ASN A 47 -15.43 -8.38 -8.91
N SER A 48 -16.70 -8.78 -9.03
CA SER A 48 -17.23 -10.02 -8.42
C SER A 48 -16.59 -11.30 -8.97
N GLU A 49 -16.02 -11.29 -10.18
CA GLU A 49 -15.36 -12.45 -10.78
C GLU A 49 -14.17 -12.91 -9.94
N PHE A 50 -13.44 -11.99 -9.30
CA PHE A 50 -12.36 -12.32 -8.40
C PHE A 50 -12.82 -13.13 -7.19
N LYS A 51 -14.00 -12.77 -6.65
CA LYS A 51 -14.61 -13.52 -5.54
C LYS A 51 -15.01 -14.93 -5.98
N ILE A 52 -15.65 -15.06 -7.14
CA ILE A 52 -16.07 -16.34 -7.72
C ILE A 52 -14.80 -17.21 -7.93
N PHE A 53 -13.78 -16.68 -8.58
CA PHE A 53 -12.51 -17.38 -8.81
C PHE A 53 -11.90 -17.90 -7.49
N ALA A 54 -11.83 -17.05 -6.46
CA ALA A 54 -11.26 -17.42 -5.16
C ALA A 54 -12.08 -18.52 -4.46
N ASP A 55 -13.41 -18.47 -4.55
CA ASP A 55 -14.30 -19.46 -3.96
C ASP A 55 -14.20 -20.82 -4.65
N GLU A 56 -14.08 -20.84 -5.97
CA GLU A 56 -13.97 -22.06 -6.77
C GLU A 56 -12.59 -22.73 -6.62
N ASN A 57 -11.52 -21.93 -6.71
CA ASN A 57 -10.15 -22.43 -6.73
C ASN A 57 -9.50 -22.52 -5.32
N LYS A 58 -10.16 -22.01 -4.28
CA LYS A 58 -9.65 -21.91 -2.89
C LYS A 58 -8.34 -21.12 -2.80
N THR A 59 -8.07 -20.29 -3.79
CA THR A 59 -6.89 -19.43 -3.86
C THR A 59 -7.14 -18.22 -4.75
N VAL A 60 -6.47 -17.10 -4.47
CA VAL A 60 -6.42 -15.93 -5.35
C VAL A 60 -5.26 -16.02 -6.36
N ARG A 61 -4.33 -16.93 -6.12
CA ARG A 61 -3.17 -17.12 -6.99
C ARG A 61 -3.59 -17.62 -8.36
N GLY A 62 -3.07 -16.98 -9.41
CA GLY A 62 -3.39 -17.33 -10.79
C GLY A 62 -4.62 -16.60 -11.35
N TYR A 63 -5.24 -15.69 -10.60
CA TYR A 63 -6.29 -14.86 -11.17
C TYR A 63 -5.75 -13.96 -12.30
N THR A 64 -6.35 -14.05 -13.47
CA THR A 64 -5.95 -13.31 -14.68
C THR A 64 -6.92 -12.23 -15.12
N GLY A 65 -8.05 -12.08 -14.42
CA GLY A 65 -9.11 -11.12 -14.77
C GLY A 65 -8.73 -9.65 -14.54
N ILE A 66 -9.70 -8.79 -14.74
CA ILE A 66 -9.56 -7.33 -14.68
C ILE A 66 -9.34 -6.90 -13.23
N CYS A 67 -8.50 -5.89 -13.04
CA CYS A 67 -8.34 -5.18 -11.77
C CYS A 67 -8.32 -3.67 -11.97
N HIS A 68 -8.50 -2.92 -10.88
CA HIS A 68 -8.52 -1.47 -10.83
C HIS A 68 -7.60 -0.96 -9.72
N CYS A 69 -7.05 0.23 -9.91
CA CYS A 69 -6.26 0.94 -8.90
C CYS A 69 -6.38 2.45 -9.12
N GLU A 70 -6.44 3.21 -8.04
CA GLU A 70 -6.59 4.68 -8.06
C GLU A 70 -5.32 5.41 -7.63
N HIS A 71 -4.18 4.70 -7.60
CA HIS A 71 -2.90 5.29 -7.21
C HIS A 71 -1.71 4.48 -7.73
N LEU A 72 -0.59 5.16 -7.90
CA LEU A 72 0.72 4.54 -7.91
C LEU A 72 1.10 4.23 -6.47
N PHE A 73 1.79 3.11 -6.23
CA PHE A 73 2.25 2.76 -4.90
C PHE A 73 3.72 2.33 -4.92
N PHE A 74 4.45 2.75 -3.89
CA PHE A 74 5.88 2.52 -3.75
C PHE A 74 6.15 1.97 -2.36
N ASP A 75 7.00 0.96 -2.30
CA ASP A 75 7.52 0.38 -1.06
C ASP A 75 9.02 0.68 -0.98
N PHE A 76 9.43 1.44 0.02
CA PHE A 76 10.81 1.75 0.33
C PHE A 76 11.20 0.99 1.58
N ASP A 77 12.00 -0.06 1.45
CA ASP A 77 12.40 -0.92 2.57
C ASP A 77 13.93 -1.03 2.67
N SER A 78 14.45 -0.89 3.89
CA SER A 78 15.88 -0.99 4.15
C SER A 78 16.12 -1.58 5.55
N PRO A 79 17.14 -2.42 5.73
CA PRO A 79 17.62 -2.78 7.08
C PRO A 79 17.93 -1.56 7.94
N HIS A 80 18.31 -0.47 7.31
CA HIS A 80 18.61 0.83 7.91
C HIS A 80 17.46 1.81 7.60
N GLY A 81 16.56 2.01 8.56
CA GLY A 81 15.36 2.83 8.39
C GLY A 81 15.64 4.26 7.92
N ASP A 82 16.77 4.84 8.35
CA ASP A 82 17.17 6.20 7.96
C ASP A 82 17.40 6.32 6.45
N LEU A 83 18.05 5.33 5.82
CA LEU A 83 18.24 5.34 4.37
C LEU A 83 16.91 5.32 3.61
N ALA A 84 15.95 4.50 4.07
CA ALA A 84 14.63 4.47 3.45
C ALA A 84 13.90 5.82 3.61
N LEU A 85 14.01 6.46 4.77
CA LEU A 85 13.40 7.78 5.02
C LEU A 85 14.03 8.87 4.14
N ASP A 86 15.36 8.89 4.00
CA ASP A 86 16.07 9.86 3.18
C ASP A 86 15.74 9.70 1.69
N GLU A 87 15.63 8.45 1.21
CA GLU A 87 15.20 8.19 -0.16
C GLU A 87 13.74 8.57 -0.40
N VAL A 88 12.83 8.35 0.57
CA VAL A 88 11.44 8.82 0.51
C VAL A 88 11.37 10.34 0.44
N ARG A 89 12.14 11.07 1.24
CA ARG A 89 12.24 12.54 1.18
C ARG A 89 12.68 13.02 -0.19
N SER A 90 13.75 12.43 -0.71
CA SER A 90 14.26 12.74 -2.04
C SER A 90 13.25 12.42 -3.14
N PHE A 91 12.55 11.30 -3.02
CA PHE A 91 11.51 10.89 -3.95
C PHE A 91 10.32 11.86 -3.96
N ILE A 92 9.79 12.20 -2.80
CA ILE A 92 8.67 13.15 -2.67
C ILE A 92 9.08 14.54 -3.19
N GLY A 93 10.26 15.03 -2.84
CA GLY A 93 10.78 16.30 -3.36
C GLY A 93 10.83 16.32 -4.88
N MET A 94 11.35 15.25 -5.50
CA MET A 94 11.39 15.11 -6.96
C MET A 94 9.99 15.04 -7.59
N VAL A 95 9.03 14.38 -6.95
CA VAL A 95 7.64 14.31 -7.46
C VAL A 95 6.97 15.68 -7.42
N ILE A 96 7.14 16.42 -6.33
CA ILE A 96 6.59 17.78 -6.18
C ILE A 96 7.22 18.73 -7.20
N GLU A 97 8.54 18.67 -7.40
CA GLU A 97 9.25 19.52 -8.36
C GLU A 97 8.80 19.29 -9.82
N LYS A 98 8.56 18.03 -10.19
CA LYS A 98 8.14 17.68 -11.55
C LYS A 98 6.68 17.95 -11.86
N ASN A 99 5.85 18.03 -10.85
CA ASN A 99 4.43 18.34 -10.97
C ASN A 99 4.15 19.66 -10.25
N PRO A 100 4.24 20.82 -10.91
CA PRO A 100 4.05 22.13 -10.27
C PRO A 100 2.62 22.34 -9.71
N ASP A 101 1.72 21.40 -9.97
CA ASP A 101 0.35 21.38 -9.43
C ASP A 101 -0.08 20.00 -8.84
N PRO A 102 0.78 19.27 -8.13
CA PRO A 102 0.25 18.26 -7.22
C PRO A 102 -0.20 19.00 -5.98
N THR A 103 -1.47 19.04 -5.72
CA THR A 103 -1.90 19.29 -4.36
C THR A 103 -1.18 18.28 -3.47
N ILE A 104 -0.56 18.74 -2.38
CA ILE A 104 0.10 17.86 -1.38
C ILE A 104 -0.85 16.73 -0.93
N GLU A 105 -2.14 16.92 -1.09
CA GLU A 105 -3.24 15.98 -0.86
C GLU A 105 -3.19 14.71 -1.75
N ASP A 106 -2.52 14.77 -2.89
CA ASP A 106 -2.42 13.62 -3.80
C ASP A 106 -1.30 12.62 -3.41
N ILE A 107 -0.46 12.96 -2.42
CA ILE A 107 0.62 12.12 -1.92
C ILE A 107 0.32 11.68 -0.49
N SER A 108 0.20 10.38 -0.27
CA SER A 108 0.06 9.80 1.06
C SER A 108 1.30 9.00 1.43
N VAL A 109 1.84 9.25 2.61
CA VAL A 109 3.01 8.53 3.14
C VAL A 109 2.64 7.79 4.39
N PHE A 110 3.14 6.56 4.51
CA PHE A 110 2.95 5.73 5.70
C PHE A 110 4.29 5.15 6.15
N PHE A 111 4.55 5.19 7.45
CA PHE A 111 5.53 4.29 8.03
C PHE A 111 4.96 2.87 8.03
N SER A 112 5.70 1.87 7.58
CA SER A 112 5.21 0.49 7.38
C SER A 112 4.93 -0.29 8.67
N GLY A 113 5.36 0.27 9.82
CA GLY A 113 5.31 -0.39 11.13
C GLY A 113 6.59 -1.15 11.48
N ASN A 114 7.61 -1.16 10.64
CA ASN A 114 8.89 -1.83 10.95
C ASN A 114 10.10 -0.97 10.58
N LYS A 115 10.51 -0.93 9.32
CA LYS A 115 11.76 -0.30 8.86
C LYS A 115 11.65 0.42 7.52
N GLY A 116 10.48 0.41 6.91
CA GLY A 116 10.24 0.98 5.58
C GLY A 116 9.07 1.95 5.55
N PHE A 117 8.80 2.47 4.36
CA PHE A 117 7.76 3.44 4.11
C PHE A 117 6.99 3.07 2.85
N HIS A 118 5.68 3.26 2.90
CA HIS A 118 4.83 3.16 1.72
C HIS A 118 4.43 4.57 1.26
N VAL A 119 4.61 4.86 -0.02
CA VAL A 119 4.17 6.11 -0.63
C VAL A 119 3.09 5.79 -1.67
N PHE A 120 1.99 6.53 -1.62
CA PHE A 120 0.92 6.44 -2.60
C PHE A 120 0.77 7.79 -3.28
N ILE A 121 0.65 7.78 -4.61
CA ILE A 121 0.38 8.97 -5.40
C ILE A 121 -0.93 8.72 -6.13
N LYS A 122 -1.92 9.57 -5.90
CA LYS A 122 -3.23 9.44 -6.53
C LYS A 122 -3.09 9.53 -8.05
N GLN A 123 -3.59 8.54 -8.73
CA GLN A 123 -3.56 8.41 -10.18
C GLN A 123 -4.66 7.45 -10.61
N THR A 124 -5.63 7.96 -11.37
CA THR A 124 -6.72 7.12 -11.89
C THR A 124 -6.25 6.37 -13.13
N PHE A 125 -6.53 5.07 -13.15
CA PHE A 125 -6.27 4.18 -14.27
C PHE A 125 -7.58 3.53 -14.72
N GLU A 126 -7.73 3.33 -16.03
CA GLU A 126 -8.81 2.47 -16.53
C GLU A 126 -8.58 1.02 -16.08
N PRO A 127 -9.64 0.33 -15.66
CA PRO A 127 -9.55 -1.08 -15.28
C PRO A 127 -9.02 -1.94 -16.42
N SER A 128 -8.07 -2.84 -16.13
CA SER A 128 -7.45 -3.68 -17.14
C SER A 128 -6.85 -4.97 -16.54
N VAL A 129 -6.71 -5.98 -17.37
CA VAL A 129 -5.96 -7.20 -17.03
C VAL A 129 -4.46 -6.93 -16.89
N ASP A 130 -3.92 -5.96 -17.62
CA ASP A 130 -2.51 -5.59 -17.65
C ASP A 130 -2.16 -4.42 -16.73
N LEU A 131 -3.13 -3.97 -15.91
CA LEU A 131 -2.92 -2.83 -15.01
C LEU A 131 -1.70 -2.98 -14.08
N PRO A 132 -1.40 -4.17 -13.50
CA PRO A 132 -0.20 -4.34 -12.68
C PRO A 132 1.10 -4.01 -13.41
N GLU A 133 1.24 -4.45 -14.67
CA GLU A 133 2.42 -4.15 -15.48
C GLU A 133 2.48 -2.66 -15.88
N THR A 134 1.33 -2.04 -16.10
CA THR A 134 1.23 -0.61 -16.38
C THR A 134 1.70 0.20 -15.18
N ILE A 135 1.17 -0.08 -13.98
CA ILE A 135 1.57 0.59 -12.73
C ILE A 135 3.07 0.38 -12.47
N LYS A 136 3.55 -0.85 -12.63
CA LYS A 136 4.97 -1.19 -12.48
C LYS A 136 5.85 -0.30 -13.38
N LYS A 137 5.51 -0.15 -14.67
CA LYS A 137 6.27 0.69 -15.59
C LYS A 137 6.35 2.14 -15.13
N TYR A 138 5.22 2.72 -14.68
CA TYR A 138 5.19 4.08 -14.13
C TYR A 138 6.04 4.20 -12.86
N CYS A 139 5.87 3.29 -11.91
CA CYS A 139 6.62 3.32 -10.65
C CYS A 139 8.13 3.16 -10.90
N PHE A 140 8.54 2.26 -11.80
CA PHE A 140 9.95 2.10 -12.17
C PHE A 140 10.52 3.35 -12.85
N ALA A 141 9.77 4.01 -13.71
CA ALA A 141 10.21 5.24 -14.36
C ALA A 141 10.53 6.34 -13.33
N LEU A 142 9.76 6.39 -12.23
CA LEU A 142 9.92 7.39 -11.17
C LEU A 142 10.97 6.98 -10.12
N ALA A 143 10.98 5.70 -9.69
CA ALA A 143 11.68 5.29 -8.49
C ALA A 143 12.89 4.36 -8.71
N LYS A 144 13.21 3.94 -9.95
CA LYS A 144 14.30 2.97 -10.24
C LYS A 144 15.69 3.35 -9.74
N LYS A 145 15.95 4.64 -9.51
CA LYS A 145 17.24 5.16 -9.03
C LYS A 145 17.45 4.96 -7.52
N TYR A 146 16.37 4.74 -6.76
CA TYR A 146 16.43 4.60 -5.31
C TYR A 146 16.73 3.15 -4.93
N SER A 147 17.69 2.96 -4.04
CA SER A 147 18.22 1.64 -3.67
C SER A 147 17.28 0.85 -2.76
N THR A 148 16.47 1.56 -1.97
CA THR A 148 15.50 0.97 -1.03
C THR A 148 14.14 0.68 -1.67
N PHE A 149 13.94 1.09 -2.93
CA PHE A 149 12.71 0.84 -3.66
C PHE A 149 12.55 -0.65 -3.98
N ASP A 150 11.53 -1.29 -3.38
CA ASP A 150 11.21 -2.69 -3.67
C ASP A 150 10.50 -2.81 -5.03
N ARG A 151 11.17 -3.51 -5.95
CA ARG A 151 10.72 -3.72 -7.33
C ARG A 151 9.76 -4.89 -7.49
N ALA A 152 9.60 -5.72 -6.45
CA ALA A 152 8.86 -6.99 -6.52
C ALA A 152 7.38 -6.87 -6.11
N VAL A 153 6.89 -5.65 -5.78
CA VAL A 153 5.56 -5.46 -5.17
C VAL A 153 4.40 -5.28 -6.16
N TYR A 154 4.57 -5.59 -7.45
CA TYR A 154 3.60 -5.25 -8.50
C TYR A 154 2.81 -6.43 -9.07
N ASP A 155 2.85 -7.61 -8.45
CA ASP A 155 2.00 -8.71 -8.88
C ASP A 155 0.51 -8.45 -8.59
N LYS A 156 -0.39 -9.02 -9.41
CA LYS A 156 -1.84 -8.77 -9.34
C LYS A 156 -2.45 -9.13 -7.98
N THR A 157 -1.89 -10.09 -7.28
CA THR A 157 -2.36 -10.54 -5.96
C THR A 157 -1.54 -9.96 -4.80
N ARG A 158 -0.81 -8.85 -5.07
CA ARG A 158 -0.06 -8.15 -4.03
C ARG A 158 -1.00 -7.67 -2.92
N ILE A 159 -0.56 -7.89 -1.69
CA ILE A 159 -1.21 -7.34 -0.50
C ILE A 159 -0.32 -6.30 0.14
N ILE A 160 -0.94 -5.25 0.66
CA ILE A 160 -0.27 -4.16 1.38
C ILE A 160 -0.86 -4.09 2.79
N ARG A 161 -0.01 -3.87 3.80
CA ARG A 161 -0.46 -3.75 5.19
C ARG A 161 -1.51 -2.64 5.34
N ILE A 162 -2.59 -2.95 6.07
CA ILE A 162 -3.67 -1.99 6.36
C ILE A 162 -3.13 -0.93 7.34
N PRO A 163 -3.44 0.36 7.14
CA PRO A 163 -3.14 1.40 8.13
C PRO A 163 -3.71 1.05 9.50
N ASN A 164 -3.02 1.45 10.55
CA ASN A 164 -3.39 1.20 11.94
C ASN A 164 -3.45 -0.29 12.34
N SER A 165 -2.87 -1.19 11.56
CA SER A 165 -2.58 -2.56 12.01
C SER A 165 -1.14 -2.67 12.53
N LYS A 166 -0.93 -3.51 13.56
CA LYS A 166 0.39 -3.76 14.14
C LYS A 166 1.23 -4.67 13.25
N HIS A 167 2.51 -4.40 13.19
CA HIS A 167 3.48 -5.31 12.60
C HIS A 167 3.89 -6.39 13.61
N GLY A 168 3.76 -7.66 13.24
CA GLY A 168 3.94 -8.80 14.18
C GLY A 168 5.32 -8.87 14.84
N LYS A 169 6.39 -8.43 14.18
CA LYS A 169 7.75 -8.47 14.75
C LYS A 169 8.07 -7.26 15.61
N SER A 170 7.69 -6.05 15.18
CA SER A 170 8.08 -4.81 15.88
C SER A 170 7.06 -4.37 16.93
N GLY A 171 5.81 -4.80 16.81
CA GLY A 171 4.70 -4.32 17.62
C GLY A 171 4.25 -2.89 17.31
N LEU A 172 4.88 -2.23 16.32
CA LEU A 172 4.55 -0.88 15.89
C LEU A 172 3.40 -0.89 14.87
N TYR A 173 2.63 0.18 14.85
CA TYR A 173 1.56 0.35 13.86
C TYR A 173 2.08 0.87 12.52
N LYS A 174 1.44 0.45 11.42
CA LYS A 174 1.51 1.22 10.18
C LYS A 174 0.71 2.49 10.38
N ILE A 175 1.37 3.64 10.34
CA ILE A 175 0.73 4.95 10.59
C ILE A 175 0.86 5.89 9.40
N PRO A 176 -0.15 6.75 9.14
CA PRO A 176 0.01 7.85 8.21
C PRO A 176 1.00 8.88 8.78
N LEU A 177 1.73 9.53 7.88
CA LEU A 177 2.63 10.63 8.19
C LEU A 177 2.19 11.86 7.39
N LEU A 178 2.11 13.00 8.06
CA LEU A 178 1.97 14.28 7.37
C LEU A 178 3.25 14.59 6.58
N THR A 179 3.13 15.25 5.45
CA THR A 179 4.29 15.62 4.62
C THR A 179 5.34 16.38 5.44
N GLY A 180 4.92 17.30 6.31
CA GLY A 180 5.82 18.02 7.20
C GLY A 180 6.55 17.12 8.20
N GLU A 181 5.93 16.05 8.67
CA GLU A 181 6.55 15.05 9.57
C GLU A 181 7.62 14.25 8.81
N VAL A 182 7.33 13.83 7.58
CA VAL A 182 8.31 13.11 6.74
C VAL A 182 9.60 13.90 6.60
N PHE A 183 9.52 15.22 6.41
CA PHE A 183 10.71 16.06 6.22
C PHE A 183 11.41 16.47 7.52
N LYS A 184 10.73 16.44 8.67
CA LYS A 184 11.26 16.98 9.94
C LYS A 184 11.68 15.92 10.93
N LEU A 185 10.94 14.79 11.01
CA LEU A 185 11.15 13.79 12.06
C LEU A 185 12.23 12.79 11.66
N SER A 186 13.04 12.38 12.63
CA SER A 186 13.94 11.24 12.52
C SER A 186 13.15 9.91 12.49
N THR A 187 13.81 8.84 12.07
CA THR A 187 13.22 7.49 12.10
C THR A 187 12.80 7.08 13.51
N ASP A 188 13.60 7.45 14.54
CA ASP A 188 13.27 7.12 15.94
C ASP A 188 12.02 7.85 16.41
N GLU A 189 11.87 9.15 16.08
CA GLU A 189 10.67 9.92 16.39
C GLU A 189 9.43 9.35 15.69
N ILE A 190 9.54 8.94 14.42
CA ILE A 190 8.47 8.27 13.69
C ILE A 190 8.10 6.94 14.36
N ARG A 191 9.08 6.17 14.83
CA ARG A 191 8.84 4.92 15.56
C ARG A 191 8.15 5.16 16.91
N GLU A 192 8.48 6.24 17.61
CA GLU A 192 7.75 6.64 18.83
C GLU A 192 6.27 6.94 18.52
N LEU A 193 5.99 7.71 17.46
CA LEU A 193 4.61 7.96 17.01
C LEU A 193 3.88 6.64 16.67
N ALA A 194 4.59 5.67 16.08
CA ALA A 194 4.02 4.40 15.65
C ALA A 194 3.69 3.42 16.80
N LYS A 195 3.97 3.76 18.05
CA LYS A 195 3.51 3.00 19.22
C LYS A 195 1.99 3.09 19.42
N LYS A 196 1.34 4.04 18.77
CA LYS A 196 -0.12 4.27 18.82
C LYS A 196 -0.68 4.37 17.42
N GLN A 197 -1.98 4.07 17.29
CA GLN A 197 -2.72 4.33 16.06
C GLN A 197 -2.82 5.84 15.79
N ARG A 198 -2.95 6.22 14.52
CA ARG A 198 -3.12 7.60 14.09
C ARG A 198 -4.19 7.70 12.99
N SER A 199 -5.00 8.72 13.05
CA SER A 199 -5.96 9.15 12.02
C SER A 199 -5.41 10.31 11.22
#